data_75b5084ddf8f246e559b7a7e1ab39008
#
_entry.id   75b5084ddf8f246e559b7a7e1ab39008
#
_cell.length_a   1.000
_cell.length_b   1.000
_cell.length_c   1.000
_cell.angle_alpha   90.00
_cell.angle_beta   90.00
_cell.angle_gamma   90.00
#
_symmetry.space_group_name_H-M   'P 1'
#
loop_
_entity.id
_entity.type
_entity.pdbx_description
1 polymer ?
#
loop_
_entity_poly.entity_id
_entity_poly.type
_entity_poly.pdbx_seq_one_letter_code
_entity_poly.pdbx_strand_id
1 'polypeptide(L)'
;MKSSHNNLRLLLETKNDHVEVERLLDLVFTPRRKLLSSYQLRGSANKVDNLSYVLKDNSNKIVGSIQFWNIRLHNHSSKGLLLGPLAIHPIYQSEGLGEKLVLNSIEKAYVNNWNWIVLVGDINYYSRFGFNKNVTDGVTIGNGLDNSRLLGLDIKDSYLEVSFGSLVKAN
;
A
#
# COMPACT_ATOMS: atom_id res chain seq x y z
N MET A 1 -7.52 21.49 -23.85
CA MET A 1 -6.60 22.14 -22.89
C MET A 1 -5.86 21.05 -22.15
N LYS A 2 -4.59 20.81 -22.43
CA LYS A 2 -3.74 19.93 -21.63
C LYS A 2 -3.50 20.66 -20.31
N SER A 3 -4.05 20.16 -19.21
CA SER A 3 -3.91 20.78 -17.91
C SER A 3 -2.44 20.74 -17.47
N SER A 4 -1.99 21.86 -16.97
CA SER A 4 -0.63 22.14 -16.49
C SER A 4 -0.32 21.42 -15.17
N HIS A 5 -0.35 20.09 -15.16
CA HIS A 5 -0.01 19.27 -13.97
C HIS A 5 1.49 18.99 -13.89
N ASN A 6 2.32 19.80 -14.54
CA ASN A 6 3.73 19.53 -14.80
C ASN A 6 4.66 19.66 -13.59
N ASN A 7 4.18 19.89 -12.36
CA ASN A 7 5.07 20.06 -11.20
C ASN A 7 4.58 19.36 -9.92
N LEU A 8 4.09 18.10 -10.04
CA LEU A 8 3.83 17.30 -8.85
C LEU A 8 5.15 16.77 -8.29
N ARG A 9 5.37 16.99 -7.01
CA ARG A 9 6.56 16.52 -6.29
C ARG A 9 6.24 15.25 -5.52
N LEU A 10 7.03 14.20 -5.77
CA LEU A 10 7.00 12.97 -4.99
C LEU A 10 7.95 13.12 -3.79
N LEU A 11 7.41 13.03 -2.59
CA LEU A 11 8.14 13.23 -1.34
C LEU A 11 7.81 12.10 -0.36
N LEU A 12 8.74 11.79 0.56
CA LEU A 12 8.41 10.94 1.70
C LEU A 12 7.34 11.61 2.58
N GLU A 13 6.38 10.81 3.03
CA GLU A 13 5.38 11.26 4.00
C GLU A 13 6.05 11.55 5.34
N THR A 14 5.78 12.71 5.91
CA THR A 14 6.26 13.14 7.24
C THR A 14 5.13 13.16 8.27
N LYS A 15 5.47 13.29 9.54
CA LYS A 15 4.47 13.44 10.60
C LYS A 15 3.57 14.67 10.40
N ASN A 16 4.10 15.73 9.78
CA ASN A 16 3.34 16.95 9.50
C ASN A 16 2.28 16.75 8.41
N ASP A 17 2.43 15.74 7.57
CA ASP A 17 1.51 15.45 6.48
C ASP A 17 0.27 14.66 6.95
N HIS A 18 0.32 14.08 8.16
CA HIS A 18 -0.67 13.13 8.66
C HIS A 18 -2.12 13.64 8.55
N VAL A 19 -2.39 14.86 8.99
CA VAL A 19 -3.75 15.43 8.99
C VAL A 19 -4.29 15.58 7.57
N GLU A 20 -3.44 16.01 6.65
CA GLU A 20 -3.83 16.23 5.25
C GLU A 20 -3.98 14.90 4.51
N VAL A 21 -3.11 13.92 4.79
CA VAL A 21 -3.24 12.54 4.27
C VAL A 21 -4.57 11.93 4.73
N GLU A 22 -4.93 12.02 6.02
CA GLU A 22 -6.20 11.47 6.53
C GLU A 22 -7.42 12.15 5.86
N ARG A 23 -7.36 13.47 5.60
CA ARG A 23 -8.41 14.18 4.83
C ARG A 23 -8.54 13.67 3.39
N LEU A 24 -7.40 13.43 2.72
CA LEU A 24 -7.38 12.84 1.38
C LEU A 24 -8.00 11.44 1.40
N LEU A 25 -7.64 10.62 2.38
CA LEU A 25 -8.19 9.26 2.52
C LEU A 25 -9.69 9.27 2.79
N ASP A 26 -10.19 10.18 3.63
CA ASP A 26 -11.62 10.33 3.90
C ASP A 26 -12.39 10.84 2.66
N LEU A 27 -11.77 11.68 1.84
CA LEU A 27 -12.32 12.13 0.57
C LEU A 27 -12.48 10.98 -0.45
N VAL A 28 -11.45 10.11 -0.55
CA VAL A 28 -11.40 9.05 -1.56
C VAL A 28 -12.20 7.80 -1.14
N PHE A 29 -12.11 7.38 0.13
CA PHE A 29 -12.63 6.09 0.61
C PHE A 29 -13.78 6.20 1.60
N THR A 30 -14.16 7.39 2.03
CA THR A 30 -15.05 7.65 3.16
C THR A 30 -14.48 7.16 4.52
N PRO A 31 -14.98 7.65 5.66
CA PRO A 31 -14.51 7.22 7.00
C PRO A 31 -14.77 5.73 7.30
N ARG A 32 -15.72 5.08 6.59
CA ARG A 32 -16.00 3.63 6.73
C ARG A 32 -14.81 2.74 6.37
N ARG A 33 -13.81 3.27 5.65
CA ARG A 33 -12.57 2.54 5.34
C ARG A 33 -11.92 1.90 6.57
N LYS A 34 -12.08 2.51 7.74
CA LYS A 34 -11.50 2.02 9.01
C LYS A 34 -12.07 0.67 9.47
N LEU A 35 -13.19 0.23 8.90
CA LEU A 35 -13.80 -1.07 9.18
C LEU A 35 -13.26 -2.20 8.28
N LEU A 36 -12.44 -1.88 7.28
CA LEU A 36 -11.88 -2.87 6.37
C LEU A 36 -10.80 -3.73 7.07
N SER A 37 -10.69 -4.99 6.64
CA SER A 37 -9.72 -5.95 7.17
C SER A 37 -8.27 -5.44 7.10
N SER A 38 -7.90 -4.77 6.01
CA SER A 38 -6.59 -4.14 5.85
C SER A 38 -6.31 -3.06 6.90
N TYR A 39 -7.33 -2.32 7.34
CA TYR A 39 -7.20 -1.32 8.39
C TYR A 39 -7.03 -1.95 9.78
N GLN A 40 -7.66 -3.09 10.03
CA GLN A 40 -7.48 -3.82 11.30
C GLN A 40 -6.04 -4.36 11.41
N LEU A 41 -5.51 -4.94 10.34
CA LEU A 41 -4.11 -5.37 10.28
C LEU A 41 -3.14 -4.19 10.44
N ARG A 42 -3.40 -3.08 9.75
CA ARG A 42 -2.63 -1.84 9.80
C ARG A 42 -2.63 -1.21 11.19
N GLY A 43 -3.77 -1.18 11.88
CA GLY A 43 -3.94 -0.47 13.16
C GLY A 43 -2.99 -0.90 14.27
N SER A 44 -2.39 -2.08 14.15
CA SER A 44 -1.39 -2.60 15.10
C SER A 44 0.02 -2.69 14.53
N ALA A 45 0.22 -2.38 13.24
CA ALA A 45 1.51 -2.46 12.56
C ALA A 45 2.23 -1.10 12.56
N ASN A 46 3.57 -1.12 12.48
CA ASN A 46 4.36 0.09 12.34
C ASN A 46 4.37 0.56 10.89
N LYS A 47 4.11 1.85 10.66
CA LYS A 47 4.27 2.46 9.35
C LYS A 47 5.74 2.45 8.93
N VAL A 48 6.00 2.15 7.67
CA VAL A 48 7.35 2.15 7.09
C VAL A 48 7.58 3.51 6.43
N ASP A 49 8.19 4.44 7.16
CA ASP A 49 8.32 5.85 6.76
C ASP A 49 9.12 6.03 5.47
N ASN A 50 10.17 5.24 5.24
CA ASN A 50 11.01 5.33 4.04
C ASN A 50 10.38 4.69 2.78
N LEU A 51 9.16 4.16 2.88
CA LEU A 51 8.36 3.63 1.77
C LEU A 51 7.00 4.32 1.62
N SER A 52 6.62 5.17 2.56
CA SER A 52 5.36 5.92 2.51
C SER A 52 5.59 7.28 1.86
N TYR A 53 4.82 7.58 0.81
CA TYR A 53 5.03 8.75 -0.04
C TYR A 53 3.76 9.58 -0.19
N VAL A 54 3.97 10.87 -0.43
CA VAL A 54 2.93 11.83 -0.82
C VAL A 54 3.30 12.49 -2.15
N LEU A 55 2.28 12.81 -2.93
CA LEU A 55 2.38 13.72 -4.07
C LEU A 55 1.85 15.08 -3.65
N LYS A 56 2.65 16.13 -3.83
CA LYS A 56 2.28 17.52 -3.54
C LYS A 56 2.25 18.34 -4.82
N ASP A 57 1.24 19.18 -4.94
CA ASP A 57 1.13 20.16 -6.03
C ASP A 57 1.99 21.42 -5.77
N ASN A 58 1.92 22.39 -6.68
CA ASN A 58 2.65 23.65 -6.58
C ASN A 58 2.23 24.51 -5.37
N SER A 59 1.02 24.30 -4.86
CA SER A 59 0.50 24.98 -3.66
C SER A 59 0.87 24.20 -2.37
N ASN A 60 1.71 23.17 -2.50
CA ASN A 60 2.12 22.27 -1.41
C ASN A 60 0.98 21.40 -0.83
N LYS A 61 -0.15 21.31 -1.53
CA LYS A 61 -1.27 20.44 -1.13
C LYS A 61 -1.00 18.99 -1.51
N ILE A 62 -1.40 18.06 -0.63
CA ILE A 62 -1.32 16.62 -0.89
C ILE A 62 -2.45 16.20 -1.83
N VAL A 63 -2.06 15.70 -3.00
CA VAL A 63 -2.97 15.22 -4.05
C VAL A 63 -2.88 13.72 -4.27
N GLY A 64 -1.91 13.07 -3.68
CA GLY A 64 -1.75 11.60 -3.69
C GLY A 64 -0.99 11.11 -2.46
N SER A 65 -1.29 9.89 -2.04
CA SER A 65 -0.61 9.22 -0.91
C SER A 65 -0.58 7.73 -1.12
N ILE A 66 0.52 7.11 -0.74
CA ILE A 66 0.68 5.66 -0.60
C ILE A 66 1.40 5.37 0.72
N GLN A 67 0.88 4.41 1.49
CA GLN A 67 1.45 4.02 2.77
C GLN A 67 1.81 2.55 2.79
N PHE A 68 2.84 2.21 3.58
CA PHE A 68 3.28 0.84 3.81
C PHE A 68 3.43 0.56 5.30
N TRP A 69 3.11 -0.66 5.69
CA TRP A 69 3.09 -1.12 7.07
C TRP A 69 3.91 -2.40 7.19
N ASN A 70 4.73 -2.46 8.23
CA ASN A 70 5.57 -3.62 8.50
C ASN A 70 4.71 -4.76 9.06
N ILE A 71 4.61 -5.85 8.30
CA ILE A 71 3.88 -7.05 8.69
C ILE A 71 4.74 -8.29 8.44
N ARG A 72 4.34 -9.40 9.00
CA ARG A 72 4.97 -10.71 8.80
C ARG A 72 3.93 -11.82 8.77
N LEU A 73 4.30 -12.97 8.27
CA LEU A 73 3.55 -14.20 8.51
C LEU A 73 3.84 -14.70 9.93
N HIS A 74 2.82 -15.21 10.61
CA HIS A 74 2.97 -15.80 11.93
C HIS A 74 4.00 -16.94 11.86
N ASN A 75 4.96 -16.95 12.80
CA ASN A 75 6.07 -17.91 12.85
C ASN A 75 7.07 -17.90 11.67
N HIS A 76 7.11 -16.85 10.86
CA HIS A 76 8.09 -16.65 9.80
C HIS A 76 8.96 -15.42 10.04
N SER A 77 10.22 -15.50 9.62
CA SER A 77 11.20 -14.40 9.77
C SER A 77 11.29 -13.48 8.56
N SER A 78 10.57 -13.78 7.47
CA SER A 78 10.59 -12.95 6.26
C SER A 78 10.01 -11.56 6.49
N LYS A 79 10.61 -10.56 5.86
CA LYS A 79 10.18 -9.16 5.95
C LYS A 79 9.08 -8.87 4.93
N GLY A 80 7.90 -8.57 5.41
CA GLY A 80 6.74 -8.31 4.59
C GLY A 80 6.14 -6.93 4.78
N LEU A 81 5.47 -6.48 3.76
CA LEU A 81 4.79 -5.19 3.70
C LEU A 81 3.30 -5.36 3.42
N LEU A 82 2.49 -4.60 4.13
CA LEU A 82 1.11 -4.31 3.72
C LEU A 82 1.12 -2.97 2.97
N LEU A 83 0.76 -3.00 1.68
CA LEU A 83 0.54 -1.80 0.87
C LEU A 83 -0.88 -1.28 1.13
N GLY A 84 -0.97 -0.03 1.44
CA GLY A 84 -2.23 0.71 1.54
C GLY A 84 -2.37 1.56 2.80
N PRO A 85 -3.23 2.56 2.69
CA PRO A 85 -4.03 2.91 1.52
C PRO A 85 -3.22 3.61 0.41
N LEU A 86 -3.70 3.44 -0.83
CA LEU A 86 -3.28 4.23 -2.00
C LEU A 86 -4.44 5.16 -2.36
N ALA A 87 -4.22 6.45 -2.36
CA ALA A 87 -5.24 7.44 -2.71
C ALA A 87 -4.69 8.50 -3.67
N ILE A 88 -5.50 8.86 -4.65
CA ILE A 88 -5.28 10.00 -5.55
C ILE A 88 -6.53 10.87 -5.49
N HIS A 89 -6.33 12.16 -5.27
CA HIS A 89 -7.40 13.14 -5.24
C HIS A 89 -8.23 13.08 -6.55
N PRO A 90 -9.58 13.10 -6.49
CA PRO A 90 -10.44 12.86 -7.65
C PRO A 90 -10.11 13.68 -8.89
N ILE A 91 -9.70 14.95 -8.72
CA ILE A 91 -9.33 15.84 -9.84
C ILE A 91 -8.07 15.36 -10.58
N TYR A 92 -7.21 14.58 -9.93
CA TYR A 92 -5.93 14.08 -10.48
C TYR A 92 -5.97 12.59 -10.84
N GLN A 93 -7.14 11.95 -10.76
CA GLN A 93 -7.31 10.55 -11.16
C GLN A 93 -7.18 10.40 -12.68
N SER A 94 -6.89 9.18 -13.12
CA SER A 94 -6.69 8.83 -14.55
C SER A 94 -5.45 9.46 -15.21
N GLU A 95 -4.54 10.05 -14.45
CA GLU A 95 -3.29 10.65 -14.95
C GLU A 95 -2.04 9.76 -14.68
N GLY A 96 -2.24 8.50 -14.31
CA GLY A 96 -1.14 7.58 -14.02
C GLY A 96 -0.43 7.80 -12.68
N LEU A 97 -0.91 8.71 -11.83
CA LEU A 97 -0.24 9.06 -10.57
C LEU A 97 -0.23 7.92 -9.56
N GLY A 98 -1.31 7.13 -9.51
CA GLY A 98 -1.37 5.93 -8.66
C GLY A 98 -0.34 4.89 -9.10
N GLU A 99 -0.20 4.67 -10.40
CA GLU A 99 0.82 3.80 -10.99
C GLU A 99 2.24 4.26 -10.62
N LYS A 100 2.52 5.56 -10.77
CA LYS A 100 3.82 6.15 -10.40
C LYS A 100 4.15 5.91 -8.92
N LEU A 101 3.18 6.07 -8.02
CA LEU A 101 3.37 5.80 -6.59
C LEU A 101 3.67 4.31 -6.33
N VAL A 102 2.89 3.40 -6.93
CA VAL A 102 3.08 1.95 -6.74
C VAL A 102 4.43 1.50 -7.27
N LEU A 103 4.79 1.85 -8.50
CA LEU A 103 6.06 1.43 -9.12
C LEU A 103 7.28 1.96 -8.35
N ASN A 104 7.26 3.25 -7.97
CA ASN A 104 8.34 3.82 -7.14
C ASN A 104 8.49 3.06 -5.81
N SER A 105 7.38 2.73 -5.16
CA SER A 105 7.42 2.06 -3.86
C SER A 105 7.87 0.60 -3.97
N ILE A 106 7.50 -0.13 -5.02
CA ILE A 106 7.97 -1.50 -5.27
C ILE A 106 9.49 -1.49 -5.49
N GLU A 107 10.00 -0.56 -6.32
CA GLU A 107 11.44 -0.40 -6.55
C GLU A 107 12.19 -0.14 -5.23
N LYS A 108 11.69 0.77 -4.40
CA LYS A 108 12.28 1.07 -3.10
C LYS A 108 12.18 -0.10 -2.12
N ALA A 109 11.09 -0.86 -2.14
CA ALA A 109 10.96 -2.07 -1.33
C ALA A 109 12.02 -3.13 -1.73
N TYR A 110 12.26 -3.32 -3.04
CA TYR A 110 13.32 -4.19 -3.54
C TYR A 110 14.70 -3.76 -3.06
N VAL A 111 15.05 -2.48 -3.21
CA VAL A 111 16.34 -1.91 -2.77
C VAL A 111 16.54 -2.02 -1.25
N ASN A 112 15.47 -1.89 -0.47
CA ASN A 112 15.52 -1.99 0.99
C ASN A 112 15.40 -3.45 1.52
N ASN A 113 15.54 -4.46 0.65
CA ASN A 113 15.56 -5.87 1.00
C ASN A 113 14.28 -6.38 1.68
N TRP A 114 13.11 -5.89 1.26
CA TRP A 114 11.84 -6.50 1.58
C TRP A 114 11.62 -7.76 0.74
N ASN A 115 10.98 -8.77 1.31
CA ASN A 115 10.78 -10.04 0.62
C ASN A 115 9.50 -10.06 -0.20
N TRP A 116 8.42 -9.51 0.33
CA TRP A 116 7.10 -9.55 -0.30
C TRP A 116 6.22 -8.37 0.12
N ILE A 117 5.21 -8.11 -0.70
CA ILE A 117 4.15 -7.12 -0.45
C ILE A 117 2.80 -7.82 -0.58
N VAL A 118 1.87 -7.53 0.32
CA VAL A 118 0.46 -7.88 0.16
C VAL A 118 -0.40 -6.63 0.20
N LEU A 119 -1.60 -6.73 -0.35
CA LEU A 119 -2.62 -5.69 -0.28
C LEU A 119 -4.02 -6.33 -0.34
N VAL A 120 -5.02 -5.56 0.06
CA VAL A 120 -6.44 -5.88 -0.18
C VAL A 120 -6.96 -4.89 -1.23
N GLY A 121 -7.25 -5.36 -2.43
CA GLY A 121 -7.58 -4.47 -3.54
C GLY A 121 -8.22 -5.15 -4.74
N ASP A 122 -8.34 -4.40 -5.84
CA ASP A 122 -8.89 -4.86 -7.10
C ASP A 122 -7.80 -5.51 -7.96
N ILE A 123 -7.98 -6.80 -8.29
CA ILE A 123 -7.04 -7.55 -9.14
C ILE A 123 -6.88 -6.90 -10.51
N ASN A 124 -7.94 -6.33 -11.09
CA ASN A 124 -7.86 -5.67 -12.40
C ASN A 124 -6.93 -4.46 -12.41
N TYR A 125 -6.83 -3.78 -11.26
CA TYR A 125 -5.89 -2.67 -11.11
C TYR A 125 -4.47 -3.15 -10.78
N TYR A 126 -4.32 -4.05 -9.81
CA TYR A 126 -3.02 -4.40 -9.24
C TYR A 126 -2.25 -5.49 -10.00
N SER A 127 -2.90 -6.28 -10.86
CA SER A 127 -2.24 -7.29 -11.70
C SER A 127 -1.18 -6.70 -12.64
N ARG A 128 -1.36 -5.46 -13.08
CA ARG A 128 -0.39 -4.74 -13.92
C ARG A 128 0.98 -4.52 -13.25
N PHE A 129 1.03 -4.60 -11.92
CA PHE A 129 2.24 -4.46 -11.12
C PHE A 129 2.80 -5.81 -10.66
N GLY A 130 2.23 -6.92 -11.12
CA GLY A 130 2.63 -8.27 -10.78
C GLY A 130 1.93 -8.86 -9.56
N PHE A 131 1.02 -8.13 -8.89
CA PHE A 131 0.22 -8.69 -7.81
C PHE A 131 -0.76 -9.73 -8.34
N ASN A 132 -0.86 -10.85 -7.65
CA ASN A 132 -1.82 -11.89 -7.99
C ASN A 132 -2.33 -12.61 -6.74
N LYS A 133 -3.40 -13.37 -6.91
CA LYS A 133 -4.06 -14.08 -5.81
C LYS A 133 -3.36 -15.39 -5.46
N ASN A 134 -2.78 -16.09 -6.43
CA ASN A 134 -2.15 -17.39 -6.23
C ASN A 134 -1.00 -17.31 -5.22
N VAL A 135 -0.25 -16.20 -5.22
CA VAL A 135 0.83 -15.93 -4.26
C VAL A 135 0.34 -15.89 -2.81
N THR A 136 -0.96 -15.67 -2.60
CA THR A 136 -1.57 -15.58 -1.26
C THR A 136 -2.49 -16.75 -0.93
N ASP A 137 -2.50 -17.84 -1.70
CA ASP A 137 -3.42 -18.97 -1.49
C ASP A 137 -3.31 -19.60 -0.10
N GLY A 138 -2.10 -19.66 0.46
CA GLY A 138 -1.85 -20.17 1.82
C GLY A 138 -1.92 -19.10 2.92
N VAL A 139 -2.23 -17.85 2.60
CA VAL A 139 -2.11 -16.70 3.50
C VAL A 139 -3.47 -16.15 3.89
N THR A 140 -3.64 -15.80 5.17
CA THR A 140 -4.89 -15.22 5.69
C THR A 140 -4.64 -13.92 6.45
N ILE A 141 -5.66 -13.05 6.49
CA ILE A 141 -5.65 -11.82 7.28
C ILE A 141 -6.38 -12.08 8.60
N GLY A 142 -5.72 -12.73 9.55
CA GLY A 142 -6.33 -12.96 10.85
C GLY A 142 -7.63 -13.81 10.82
N ASN A 143 -8.23 -14.04 11.98
CA ASN A 143 -9.38 -14.91 12.13
C ASN A 143 -10.68 -14.23 11.64
N GLY A 144 -11.33 -14.83 10.64
CA GLY A 144 -12.67 -14.43 10.19
C GLY A 144 -12.72 -13.17 9.32
N LEU A 145 -11.58 -12.63 8.88
CA LEU A 145 -11.54 -11.51 7.95
C LEU A 145 -11.61 -11.99 6.49
N ASP A 146 -12.21 -11.18 5.62
CA ASP A 146 -12.36 -11.50 4.21
C ASP A 146 -11.02 -11.44 3.47
N ASN A 147 -10.59 -12.58 2.93
CA ASN A 147 -9.40 -12.75 2.11
C ASN A 147 -9.67 -12.73 0.60
N SER A 148 -10.91 -12.54 0.18
CA SER A 148 -11.30 -12.67 -1.24
C SER A 148 -10.52 -11.71 -2.16
N ARG A 149 -10.11 -10.56 -1.63
CA ARG A 149 -9.37 -9.52 -2.32
C ARG A 149 -7.91 -9.39 -1.87
N LEU A 150 -7.40 -10.37 -1.12
CA LEU A 150 -5.98 -10.40 -0.72
C LEU A 150 -5.14 -10.76 -1.95
N LEU A 151 -4.19 -9.90 -2.27
CA LEU A 151 -3.25 -10.07 -3.38
C LEU A 151 -1.82 -9.97 -2.86
N GLY A 152 -0.90 -10.70 -3.47
CA GLY A 152 0.50 -10.72 -3.10
C GLY A 152 1.44 -10.50 -4.28
N LEU A 153 2.62 -10.01 -3.95
CA LEU A 153 3.77 -9.87 -4.83
C LEU A 153 5.02 -10.32 -4.08
N ASP A 154 5.65 -11.39 -4.52
CA ASP A 154 7.01 -11.74 -4.09
C ASP A 154 8.01 -10.81 -4.78
N ILE A 155 8.81 -10.08 -3.99
CA ILE A 155 9.84 -9.16 -4.50
C ILE A 155 11.16 -9.89 -4.68
N LYS A 156 11.48 -10.76 -3.73
CA LYS A 156 12.70 -11.57 -3.70
C LYS A 156 12.31 -12.96 -3.26
N ASP A 157 12.79 -13.94 -4.01
CA ASP A 157 12.50 -15.36 -3.77
C ASP A 157 10.97 -15.62 -3.68
N SER A 158 10.53 -16.83 -3.83
CA SER A 158 9.10 -17.17 -3.74
C SER A 158 8.66 -17.39 -2.28
N TYR A 159 8.86 -16.43 -1.41
CA TYR A 159 8.56 -16.56 0.03
C TYR A 159 7.07 -16.73 0.31
N LEU A 160 6.27 -15.86 -0.26
CA LEU A 160 4.85 -15.81 0.05
C LEU A 160 4.13 -16.99 -0.63
N GLU A 161 4.49 -17.29 -1.88
CA GLU A 161 3.90 -18.35 -2.69
C GLU A 161 4.01 -19.76 -2.05
N VAL A 162 5.09 -19.99 -1.30
CA VAL A 162 5.33 -21.27 -0.62
C VAL A 162 4.99 -21.25 0.87
N SER A 163 4.48 -20.15 1.38
CA SER A 163 4.22 -19.93 2.80
C SER A 163 2.74 -20.10 3.13
N PHE A 164 2.48 -20.53 4.37
CA PHE A 164 1.14 -20.70 4.93
C PHE A 164 1.06 -19.97 6.28
N GLY A 165 -0.05 -19.32 6.53
CA GLY A 165 -0.27 -18.72 7.84
C GLY A 165 -1.02 -17.41 7.83
N SER A 166 -1.20 -16.86 9.03
CA SER A 166 -1.87 -15.58 9.20
C SER A 166 -0.88 -14.42 9.16
N LEU A 167 -1.29 -13.33 8.51
CA LEU A 167 -0.59 -12.07 8.55
C LEU A 167 -0.76 -11.43 9.93
N VAL A 168 0.34 -11.00 10.51
CA VAL A 168 0.40 -10.31 11.80
C VAL A 168 1.33 -9.10 11.71
N LYS A 169 1.20 -8.15 12.64
CA LYS A 169 2.16 -7.06 12.74
C LYS A 169 3.57 -7.62 12.96
N ALA A 170 4.56 -6.98 12.41
CA ALA A 170 5.95 -7.19 12.79
C ALA A 170 6.25 -6.33 14.03
N ASN A 171 6.88 -6.93 15.03
CA ASN A 171 7.33 -6.22 16.21
C ASN A 171 8.60 -5.44 15.92
#